data_a15ff85faa12b346667add5b4148f327
#
_entry.id   a15ff85faa12b346667add5b4148f327
#
_cell.length_a   1.000
_cell.length_b   1.000
_cell.length_c   1.000
_cell.angle_alpha   90.00
_cell.angle_beta   90.00
_cell.angle_gamma   90.00
#
_symmetry.space_group_name_H-M   'P 1'
#
loop_
_entity.id
_entity.type
_entity.pdbx_description
1 polymer ?
#
loop_
_entity_poly.entity_id
_entity_poly.type
_entity_poly.pdbx_seq_one_letter_code
_entity_poly.pdbx_strand_id
1 'polypeptide(L)'
;MPYTVNASGITKFFGGHAVLDHVDLAIDAGSVFALLGPNGAGKTTMIRILATLIRPDAGTAAIAGHDLLRNPDGVRAAISLTGQYAAVDDKLTGRENLEMMARLLHLGRKAARTRAIELLAAFDLTDAADRRAGTYSGGLKRRLDLAISMIKRPELIFLDEPTTGLDTRSREQVWGTVRDLADDGVTILLTTQYLEEADQLAGTIALLDQGQIVARGTADELKSSVGAEVVQLRFGDQHSYDRALAELDPVRADPRLRVIEVASTGTAAHVHRLLGQLEAAGAPVAKVSTHRPSLDDVFLSLTASKNESNQKEPTR
;
A
#
# COMPACT_ATOMS: atom_id res chain seq x y z
N MET A 1 -6.73 13.91 -19.36
CA MET A 1 -6.63 12.44 -19.37
C MET A 1 -7.07 11.98 -17.98
N PRO A 2 -7.81 10.88 -17.82
CA PRO A 2 -8.26 10.43 -16.51
C PRO A 2 -7.13 9.91 -15.63
N TYR A 3 -6.03 9.44 -16.22
CA TYR A 3 -4.90 8.83 -15.51
C TYR A 3 -3.70 9.76 -15.40
N THR A 4 -3.15 9.88 -14.18
CA THR A 4 -1.85 10.53 -13.96
C THR A 4 -0.70 9.61 -14.37
N VAL A 5 -0.83 8.29 -14.19
CA VAL A 5 0.12 7.30 -14.71
C VAL A 5 -0.64 6.34 -15.63
N ASN A 6 -0.10 6.13 -16.82
CA ASN A 6 -0.57 5.11 -17.74
C ASN A 6 0.66 4.41 -18.35
N ALA A 7 0.94 3.19 -17.87
CA ALA A 7 2.05 2.36 -18.30
C ALA A 7 1.54 1.06 -18.89
N SER A 8 2.12 0.60 -19.99
CA SER A 8 1.73 -0.63 -20.68
C SER A 8 2.95 -1.44 -21.07
N GLY A 9 2.93 -2.75 -20.72
CA GLY A 9 3.93 -3.74 -21.06
C GLY A 9 5.33 -3.44 -20.50
N ILE A 10 5.45 -2.75 -19.38
CA ILE A 10 6.75 -2.38 -18.81
C ILE A 10 7.54 -3.65 -18.49
N THR A 11 8.67 -3.80 -19.13
CA THR A 11 9.57 -4.94 -18.97
C THR A 11 10.97 -4.45 -18.62
N LYS A 12 11.63 -5.14 -17.69
CA LYS A 12 13.00 -4.84 -17.27
C LYS A 12 13.79 -6.08 -16.92
N PHE A 13 14.97 -6.21 -17.52
CA PHE A 13 15.93 -7.28 -17.25
C PHE A 13 17.16 -6.73 -16.53
N PHE A 14 17.73 -7.53 -15.62
CA PHE A 14 19.04 -7.34 -15.06
C PHE A 14 19.81 -8.67 -15.11
N GLY A 15 20.96 -8.68 -15.79
CA GLY A 15 21.77 -9.90 -15.89
C GLY A 15 21.04 -11.10 -16.51
N GLY A 16 20.09 -10.86 -17.43
CA GLY A 16 19.26 -11.91 -18.04
C GLY A 16 18.05 -12.33 -17.24
N HIS A 17 17.89 -11.83 -16.01
CA HIS A 17 16.71 -12.11 -15.17
C HIS A 17 15.65 -11.02 -15.36
N ALA A 18 14.40 -11.44 -15.64
CA ALA A 18 13.25 -10.53 -15.75
C ALA A 18 12.86 -10.07 -14.35
N VAL A 19 13.07 -8.78 -14.04
CA VAL A 19 12.65 -8.15 -12.77
C VAL A 19 11.27 -7.53 -12.90
N LEU A 20 10.89 -7.11 -14.11
CA LEU A 20 9.52 -6.72 -14.48
C LEU A 20 9.22 -7.39 -15.81
N ASP A 21 8.05 -7.99 -15.90
CA ASP A 21 7.60 -8.75 -17.06
C ASP A 21 6.19 -8.30 -17.47
N HIS A 22 6.11 -7.48 -18.54
CA HIS A 22 4.88 -6.97 -19.14
C HIS A 22 3.91 -6.31 -18.14
N VAL A 23 4.42 -5.45 -17.25
CA VAL A 23 3.61 -4.81 -16.21
C VAL A 23 2.79 -3.65 -16.79
N ASP A 24 1.47 -3.73 -16.60
CA ASP A 24 0.52 -2.65 -16.91
C ASP A 24 0.11 -1.92 -15.63
N LEU A 25 0.06 -0.58 -15.69
CA LEU A 25 -0.29 0.25 -14.53
C LEU A 25 -1.06 1.49 -14.98
N ALA A 26 -2.27 1.67 -14.44
CA ALA A 26 -3.05 2.87 -14.63
C ALA A 26 -3.45 3.45 -13.27
N ILE A 27 -3.14 4.73 -13.03
CA ILE A 27 -3.39 5.42 -11.75
C ILE A 27 -4.20 6.67 -12.02
N ASP A 28 -5.35 6.76 -11.38
CA ASP A 28 -6.24 7.91 -11.48
C ASP A 28 -5.64 9.14 -10.81
N ALA A 29 -5.96 10.32 -11.34
CA ALA A 29 -5.54 11.59 -10.75
C ALA A 29 -6.14 11.77 -9.36
N GLY A 30 -5.33 12.28 -8.41
CA GLY A 30 -5.76 12.55 -7.04
C GLY A 30 -6.04 11.29 -6.21
N SER A 31 -5.57 10.11 -6.64
CA SER A 31 -5.74 8.86 -5.90
C SER A 31 -4.46 8.40 -5.21
N VAL A 32 -4.64 7.56 -4.19
CA VAL A 32 -3.54 6.78 -3.60
C VAL A 32 -3.55 5.38 -4.20
N PHE A 33 -2.46 5.01 -4.84
CA PHE A 33 -2.25 3.70 -5.41
C PHE A 33 -1.10 2.99 -4.69
N ALA A 34 -1.32 1.75 -4.23
CA ALA A 34 -0.29 0.93 -3.61
C ALA A 34 0.20 -0.15 -4.57
N LEU A 35 1.51 -0.19 -4.79
CA LEU A 35 2.19 -1.34 -5.39
C LEU A 35 2.72 -2.22 -4.26
N LEU A 36 1.95 -3.24 -3.91
CA LEU A 36 2.21 -4.17 -2.81
C LEU A 36 2.99 -5.38 -3.32
N GLY A 37 3.88 -5.93 -2.52
CA GLY A 37 4.57 -7.19 -2.86
C GLY A 37 5.80 -7.44 -1.98
N PRO A 38 6.36 -8.66 -2.04
CA PRO A 38 7.55 -9.02 -1.26
C PRO A 38 8.80 -8.26 -1.71
N ASN A 39 9.85 -8.39 -0.92
CA ASN A 39 11.17 -7.87 -1.31
C ASN A 39 11.66 -8.60 -2.56
N GLY A 40 12.21 -7.84 -3.51
CA GLY A 40 12.67 -8.39 -4.79
C GLY A 40 11.59 -8.54 -5.86
N ALA A 41 10.30 -8.27 -5.57
CA ALA A 41 9.22 -8.38 -6.57
C ALA A 41 9.31 -7.40 -7.75
N GLY A 42 10.15 -6.35 -7.65
CA GLY A 42 10.32 -5.34 -8.71
C GLY A 42 9.74 -3.96 -8.38
N LYS A 43 9.17 -3.75 -7.18
CA LYS A 43 8.50 -2.49 -6.77
C LYS A 43 9.38 -1.25 -6.97
N THR A 44 10.57 -1.22 -6.34
CA THR A 44 11.53 -0.12 -6.48
C THR A 44 12.01 0.05 -7.93
N THR A 45 12.13 -1.05 -8.69
CA THR A 45 12.48 -0.99 -10.12
C THR A 45 11.39 -0.27 -10.91
N MET A 46 10.12 -0.57 -10.66
CA MET A 46 8.99 0.12 -11.29
C MET A 46 9.01 1.62 -10.97
N ILE A 47 9.15 2.01 -9.70
CA ILE A 47 9.29 3.43 -9.31
C ILE A 47 10.45 4.09 -10.06
N ARG A 48 11.63 3.46 -10.10
CA ARG A 48 12.81 4.03 -10.78
C ARG A 48 12.59 4.22 -12.27
N ILE A 49 11.85 3.33 -12.93
CA ILE A 49 11.47 3.49 -14.33
C ILE A 49 10.53 4.68 -14.48
N LEU A 50 9.43 4.72 -13.73
CA LEU A 50 8.43 5.78 -13.81
C LEU A 50 9.02 7.15 -13.42
N ALA A 51 9.98 7.19 -12.50
CA ALA A 51 10.73 8.39 -12.13
C ALA A 51 11.85 8.76 -13.13
N THR A 52 11.95 8.10 -14.27
CA THR A 52 12.97 8.34 -15.31
C THR A 52 14.43 8.07 -14.88
N LEU A 53 14.66 7.37 -13.78
CA LEU A 53 16.01 7.06 -13.26
C LEU A 53 16.67 5.91 -14.01
N ILE A 54 15.88 4.96 -14.52
CA ILE A 54 16.34 3.86 -15.38
C ILE A 54 15.36 3.70 -16.55
N ARG A 55 15.86 3.21 -17.69
CA ARG A 55 15.01 2.94 -18.85
C ARG A 55 14.41 1.54 -18.77
N PRO A 56 13.14 1.35 -19.15
CA PRO A 56 12.59 0.02 -19.40
C PRO A 56 13.24 -0.59 -20.64
N ASP A 57 13.26 -1.91 -20.72
CA ASP A 57 13.75 -2.63 -21.91
C ASP A 57 12.64 -2.81 -22.95
N ALA A 58 11.37 -2.83 -22.50
CA ALA A 58 10.18 -2.78 -23.36
C ALA A 58 9.03 -2.07 -22.66
N GLY A 59 7.96 -1.77 -23.42
CA GLY A 59 6.78 -1.10 -22.93
C GLY A 59 6.85 0.42 -23.07
N THR A 60 5.74 1.08 -22.74
CA THR A 60 5.57 2.52 -22.81
C THR A 60 4.91 3.05 -21.54
N ALA A 61 5.17 4.30 -21.18
CA ALA A 61 4.45 4.97 -20.10
C ALA A 61 4.27 6.46 -20.40
N ALA A 62 3.13 6.99 -19.92
CA ALA A 62 2.88 8.41 -19.85
C ALA A 62 2.60 8.80 -18.40
N ILE A 63 3.19 9.90 -17.94
CA ILE A 63 3.07 10.41 -16.57
C ILE A 63 2.70 11.88 -16.64
N ALA A 64 1.60 12.27 -16.01
CA ALA A 64 1.06 13.63 -16.10
C ALA A 64 0.96 14.14 -17.55
N GLY A 65 0.59 13.26 -18.49
CA GLY A 65 0.49 13.58 -19.91
C GLY A 65 1.82 13.60 -20.68
N HIS A 66 2.96 13.39 -20.02
CA HIS A 66 4.29 13.36 -20.64
C HIS A 66 4.75 11.94 -20.93
N ASP A 67 5.21 11.68 -22.17
CA ASP A 67 5.79 10.39 -22.53
C ASP A 67 7.12 10.17 -21.77
N LEU A 68 7.25 9.01 -21.15
CA LEU A 68 8.39 8.65 -20.29
C LEU A 68 9.75 8.72 -21.01
N LEU A 69 9.79 8.31 -22.28
CA LEU A 69 11.03 8.19 -23.05
C LEU A 69 11.28 9.41 -23.94
N ARG A 70 10.21 10.04 -24.47
CA ARG A 70 10.32 11.17 -25.41
C ARG A 70 10.37 12.52 -24.70
N ASN A 71 9.75 12.64 -23.53
CA ASN A 71 9.74 13.86 -22.71
C ASN A 71 10.03 13.61 -21.23
N PRO A 72 11.21 13.03 -20.89
CA PRO A 72 11.56 12.73 -19.50
C PRO A 72 11.70 14.00 -18.64
N ASP A 73 12.03 15.15 -19.24
CA ASP A 73 12.11 16.42 -18.50
C ASP A 73 10.72 16.90 -18.05
N GLY A 74 9.71 16.74 -18.91
CA GLY A 74 8.32 17.00 -18.54
C GLY A 74 7.85 16.09 -17.41
N VAL A 75 8.19 14.80 -17.48
CA VAL A 75 7.91 13.86 -16.38
C VAL A 75 8.57 14.33 -15.08
N ARG A 76 9.88 14.63 -15.09
CA ARG A 76 10.62 15.09 -13.89
C ARG A 76 10.09 16.41 -13.31
N ALA A 77 9.52 17.27 -14.15
CA ALA A 77 8.92 18.51 -13.69
C ALA A 77 7.59 18.29 -12.95
N ALA A 78 6.85 17.24 -13.28
CA ALA A 78 5.53 16.90 -12.74
C ALA A 78 5.57 15.98 -11.52
N ILE A 79 6.70 15.32 -11.26
CA ILE A 79 6.82 14.32 -10.19
C ILE A 79 7.70 14.78 -9.02
N SER A 80 7.52 14.11 -7.88
CA SER A 80 8.50 14.04 -6.81
C SER A 80 8.73 12.61 -6.38
N LEU A 81 9.94 12.29 -5.91
CA LEU A 81 10.31 10.96 -5.44
C LEU A 81 10.89 11.06 -4.04
N THR A 82 10.27 10.37 -3.12
CA THR A 82 10.75 10.14 -1.76
C THR A 82 11.21 8.69 -1.65
N GLY A 83 12.53 8.48 -1.60
CA GLY A 83 13.14 7.15 -1.56
C GLY A 83 13.19 6.55 -0.16
N GLN A 84 13.84 5.39 -0.03
CA GLN A 84 14.08 4.72 1.27
C GLN A 84 14.96 5.56 2.21
N TYR A 85 15.85 6.39 1.66
CA TYR A 85 16.68 7.32 2.42
C TYR A 85 16.15 8.73 2.23
N ALA A 86 15.84 9.40 3.33
CA ALA A 86 15.38 10.78 3.30
C ALA A 86 16.42 11.71 2.65
N ALA A 87 15.96 12.61 1.78
CA ALA A 87 16.80 13.65 1.17
C ALA A 87 17.09 14.80 2.15
N VAL A 88 17.30 14.47 3.42
CA VAL A 88 17.46 15.41 4.54
C VAL A 88 18.92 15.46 4.96
N ASP A 89 19.50 16.65 5.00
CA ASP A 89 20.83 16.86 5.59
C ASP A 89 20.70 16.98 7.12
N ASP A 90 21.30 16.02 7.82
CA ASP A 90 21.28 15.89 9.27
C ASP A 90 21.98 17.07 10.00
N LYS A 91 22.86 17.80 9.31
CA LYS A 91 23.58 18.94 9.89
C LYS A 91 22.78 20.23 9.86
N LEU A 92 21.79 20.32 8.98
CA LEU A 92 20.91 21.47 8.82
C LEU A 92 19.67 21.32 9.72
N THR A 93 19.04 22.43 10.01
CA THR A 93 17.71 22.45 10.66
C THR A 93 16.62 22.05 9.66
N GLY A 94 15.40 21.75 10.14
CA GLY A 94 14.27 21.47 9.25
C GLY A 94 13.98 22.62 8.30
N ARG A 95 14.03 23.86 8.79
CA ARG A 95 13.86 25.09 8.01
C ARG A 95 14.95 25.22 6.93
N GLU A 96 16.21 25.06 7.31
CA GLU A 96 17.34 25.17 6.38
C GLU A 96 17.29 24.10 5.29
N ASN A 97 16.88 22.88 5.60
CA ASN A 97 16.66 21.82 4.62
C ASN A 97 15.62 22.25 3.56
N LEU A 98 14.46 22.74 3.99
CA LEU A 98 13.41 23.20 3.07
C LEU A 98 13.86 24.42 2.26
N GLU A 99 14.50 25.43 2.86
CA GLU A 99 15.00 26.60 2.14
C GLU A 99 16.10 26.21 1.13
N MET A 100 17.02 25.33 1.50
CA MET A 100 18.07 24.81 0.61
C MET A 100 17.46 24.10 -0.59
N MET A 101 16.55 23.15 -0.37
CA MET A 101 15.90 22.38 -1.44
C MET A 101 15.04 23.28 -2.33
N ALA A 102 14.31 24.24 -1.77
CA ALA A 102 13.54 25.21 -2.55
C ALA A 102 14.46 26.05 -3.48
N ARG A 103 15.64 26.42 -3.01
CA ARG A 103 16.62 27.14 -3.83
C ARG A 103 17.24 26.26 -4.92
N LEU A 104 17.53 24.98 -4.62
CA LEU A 104 17.99 24.01 -5.63
C LEU A 104 16.92 23.79 -6.71
N LEU A 105 15.66 23.91 -6.35
CA LEU A 105 14.53 23.86 -7.27
C LEU A 105 14.23 25.21 -7.95
N HIS A 106 15.20 26.17 -7.88
CA HIS A 106 15.17 27.49 -8.53
C HIS A 106 14.14 28.49 -7.97
N LEU A 107 13.63 28.31 -6.75
CA LEU A 107 12.84 29.35 -6.08
C LEU A 107 13.77 30.50 -5.65
N GLY A 108 13.34 31.73 -5.86
CA GLY A 108 14.05 32.89 -5.35
C GLY A 108 14.08 32.89 -3.80
N ARG A 109 15.09 33.51 -3.20
CA ARG A 109 15.33 33.46 -1.74
C ARG A 109 14.10 33.79 -0.89
N LYS A 110 13.32 34.82 -1.27
CA LYS A 110 12.09 35.21 -0.55
C LYS A 110 11.02 34.14 -0.65
N ALA A 111 10.78 33.64 -1.86
CA ALA A 111 9.81 32.58 -2.12
C ALA A 111 10.19 31.27 -1.41
N ALA A 112 11.48 30.89 -1.42
CA ALA A 112 11.98 29.72 -0.71
C ALA A 112 11.69 29.79 0.79
N ARG A 113 11.93 30.95 1.43
CA ARG A 113 11.65 31.16 2.85
C ARG A 113 10.16 31.10 3.17
N THR A 114 9.32 31.76 2.36
CA THR A 114 7.86 31.70 2.53
C THR A 114 7.36 30.27 2.39
N ARG A 115 7.82 29.56 1.34
CA ARG A 115 7.42 28.16 1.11
C ARG A 115 7.87 27.22 2.21
N ALA A 116 9.07 27.42 2.78
CA ALA A 116 9.54 26.65 3.93
C ALA A 116 8.63 26.83 5.15
N ILE A 117 8.19 28.06 5.45
CA ILE A 117 7.27 28.32 6.56
C ILE A 117 5.92 27.64 6.35
N GLU A 118 5.36 27.75 5.14
CA GLU A 118 4.10 27.07 4.78
C GLU A 118 4.18 25.56 4.99
N LEU A 119 5.26 24.95 4.48
CA LEU A 119 5.45 23.50 4.57
C LEU A 119 5.73 23.03 6.01
N LEU A 120 6.49 23.78 6.79
CA LEU A 120 6.69 23.47 8.21
C LEU A 120 5.37 23.44 8.98
N ALA A 121 4.47 24.38 8.67
CA ALA A 121 3.14 24.40 9.29
C ALA A 121 2.25 23.26 8.79
N ALA A 122 2.19 23.04 7.47
CA ALA A 122 1.34 22.01 6.86
C ALA A 122 1.73 20.57 7.29
N PHE A 123 3.01 20.33 7.57
CA PHE A 123 3.51 19.01 7.96
C PHE A 123 3.75 18.87 9.48
N ASP A 124 3.20 19.76 10.29
CA ASP A 124 3.33 19.76 11.76
C ASP A 124 4.80 19.67 12.23
N LEU A 125 5.66 20.52 11.63
CA LEU A 125 7.09 20.57 11.89
C LEU A 125 7.53 21.90 12.52
N THR A 126 6.57 22.79 12.86
CA THR A 126 6.85 24.16 13.34
C THR A 126 7.71 24.15 14.61
N ASP A 127 7.37 23.31 15.59
CA ASP A 127 8.10 23.21 16.87
C ASP A 127 9.51 22.62 16.73
N ALA A 128 9.74 21.87 15.64
CA ALA A 128 11.04 21.28 15.34
C ALA A 128 11.85 22.08 14.31
N ALA A 129 11.27 23.13 13.73
CA ALA A 129 11.79 23.85 12.56
C ALA A 129 13.26 24.28 12.68
N ASP A 130 13.65 24.75 13.85
CA ASP A 130 14.97 25.32 14.10
C ASP A 130 15.92 24.36 14.85
N ARG A 131 15.50 23.09 15.03
CA ARG A 131 16.35 21.99 15.51
C ARG A 131 17.07 21.33 14.34
N ARG A 132 18.27 20.80 14.58
CA ARG A 132 19.00 20.01 13.56
C ARG A 132 18.25 18.74 13.23
N ALA A 133 18.09 18.44 11.93
CA ALA A 133 17.37 17.27 11.45
C ALA A 133 18.00 15.94 11.94
N GLY A 134 19.30 15.91 12.22
CA GLY A 134 19.97 14.78 12.86
C GLY A 134 19.43 14.41 14.25
N THR A 135 18.72 15.32 14.93
CA THR A 135 18.07 15.07 16.22
C THR A 135 16.59 14.69 16.12
N TYR A 136 16.06 14.57 14.91
CA TYR A 136 14.68 14.21 14.66
C TYR A 136 14.45 12.73 14.90
N SER A 137 13.23 12.36 15.35
CA SER A 137 12.78 10.97 15.26
C SER A 137 12.62 10.54 13.81
N GLY A 138 12.55 9.24 13.55
CA GLY A 138 12.31 8.71 12.20
C GLY A 138 11.06 9.31 11.57
N GLY A 139 9.96 9.41 12.32
CA GLY A 139 8.71 10.02 11.87
C GLY A 139 8.82 11.49 11.52
N LEU A 140 9.55 12.27 12.34
CA LEU A 140 9.83 13.70 12.04
C LEU A 140 10.69 13.84 10.78
N LYS A 141 11.72 13.01 10.60
CA LYS A 141 12.53 12.99 9.38
C LYS A 141 11.70 12.66 8.16
N ARG A 142 10.81 11.67 8.27
CA ARG A 142 9.94 11.27 7.17
C ARG A 142 8.95 12.35 6.78
N ARG A 143 8.35 13.04 7.76
CA ARG A 143 7.47 14.20 7.50
C ARG A 143 8.23 15.35 6.84
N LEU A 144 9.47 15.62 7.26
CA LEU A 144 10.31 16.63 6.61
C LEU A 144 10.64 16.24 5.15
N ASP A 145 10.92 14.98 4.87
CA ASP A 145 11.18 14.48 3.53
C ASP A 145 9.93 14.59 2.62
N LEU A 146 8.74 14.28 3.16
CA LEU A 146 7.47 14.52 2.49
C LEU A 146 7.24 16.04 2.25
N ALA A 147 7.54 16.88 3.21
CA ALA A 147 7.45 18.34 3.04
C ALA A 147 8.38 18.84 1.91
N ILE A 148 9.60 18.30 1.83
CA ILE A 148 10.54 18.58 0.75
C ILE A 148 9.94 18.20 -0.61
N SER A 149 9.30 17.05 -0.70
CA SER A 149 8.66 16.56 -1.93
C SER A 149 7.55 17.50 -2.44
N MET A 150 6.94 18.27 -1.55
CA MET A 150 5.85 19.21 -1.84
C MET A 150 6.29 20.62 -2.21
N ILE A 151 7.58 20.93 -2.24
CA ILE A 151 8.08 22.28 -2.53
C ILE A 151 7.50 22.83 -3.86
N LYS A 152 7.48 22.02 -4.92
CA LYS A 152 6.97 22.39 -6.26
C LYS A 152 5.51 22.00 -6.51
N ARG A 153 4.81 21.44 -5.53
CA ARG A 153 3.43 20.92 -5.70
C ARG A 153 3.35 19.97 -6.91
N PRO A 154 3.98 18.80 -6.85
CA PRO A 154 3.98 17.84 -7.95
C PRO A 154 2.57 17.30 -8.22
N GLU A 155 2.31 16.84 -9.44
CA GLU A 155 1.06 16.14 -9.80
C GLU A 155 1.07 14.68 -9.30
N LEU A 156 2.28 14.11 -9.13
CA LEU A 156 2.48 12.75 -8.66
C LEU A 156 3.66 12.67 -7.69
N ILE A 157 3.45 12.01 -6.56
CA ILE A 157 4.52 11.66 -5.60
C ILE A 157 4.72 10.15 -5.61
N PHE A 158 5.97 9.73 -5.79
CA PHE A 158 6.41 8.37 -5.53
C PHE A 158 6.92 8.24 -4.11
N LEU A 159 6.39 7.26 -3.37
CA LEU A 159 6.81 6.91 -2.01
C LEU A 159 7.34 5.47 -1.99
N ASP A 160 8.67 5.31 -1.91
CA ASP A 160 9.28 3.98 -1.87
C ASP A 160 9.42 3.53 -0.42
N GLU A 161 8.54 2.62 0.03
CA GLU A 161 8.45 2.05 1.38
C GLU A 161 8.43 3.13 2.49
N PRO A 162 7.42 4.02 2.51
CA PRO A 162 7.46 5.27 3.30
C PRO A 162 7.55 5.07 4.81
N THR A 163 7.14 3.93 5.34
CA THR A 163 7.08 3.70 6.79
C THR A 163 8.04 2.62 7.29
N THR A 164 8.92 2.11 6.43
CA THR A 164 9.91 1.11 6.82
C THR A 164 10.82 1.63 7.94
N GLY A 165 10.96 0.83 9.01
CA GLY A 165 11.79 1.18 10.17
C GLY A 165 11.17 2.18 11.15
N LEU A 166 9.91 2.60 10.96
CA LEU A 166 9.20 3.46 11.90
C LEU A 166 8.44 2.63 12.95
N ASP A 167 8.32 3.20 14.15
CA ASP A 167 7.40 2.70 15.17
C ASP A 167 5.93 2.95 14.78
N THR A 168 5.00 2.24 15.44
CA THR A 168 3.57 2.28 15.12
C THR A 168 3.00 3.71 15.13
N ARG A 169 3.35 4.53 16.14
CA ARG A 169 2.86 5.91 16.26
C ARG A 169 3.38 6.78 15.12
N SER A 170 4.67 6.66 14.79
CA SER A 170 5.28 7.40 13.68
C SER A 170 4.69 6.99 12.35
N ARG A 171 4.36 5.70 12.16
CA ARG A 171 3.70 5.18 10.97
C ARG A 171 2.32 5.80 10.77
N GLU A 172 1.48 5.80 11.82
CA GLU A 172 0.14 6.42 11.76
C GLU A 172 0.20 7.92 11.40
N GLN A 173 1.20 8.65 11.95
CA GLN A 173 1.39 10.06 11.61
C GLN A 173 1.77 10.27 10.14
N VAL A 174 2.64 9.41 9.58
CA VAL A 174 2.99 9.45 8.14
C VAL A 174 1.77 9.10 7.30
N TRP A 175 0.98 8.10 7.69
CA TRP A 175 -0.27 7.75 7.00
C TRP A 175 -1.28 8.91 6.99
N GLY A 176 -1.43 9.62 8.12
CA GLY A 176 -2.23 10.86 8.17
C GLY A 176 -1.77 11.86 7.13
N THR A 177 -0.46 12.15 7.10
CA THR A 177 0.13 13.07 6.12
C THR A 177 -0.12 12.63 4.67
N VAL A 178 -0.03 11.34 4.36
CA VAL A 178 -0.30 10.81 3.01
C VAL A 178 -1.76 11.01 2.63
N ARG A 179 -2.70 10.78 3.56
CA ARG A 179 -4.14 11.04 3.31
C ARG A 179 -4.42 12.52 3.06
N ASP A 180 -3.87 13.41 3.88
CA ASP A 180 -4.03 14.86 3.73
C ASP A 180 -3.54 15.33 2.34
N LEU A 181 -2.41 14.79 1.86
CA LEU A 181 -1.91 15.09 0.52
C LEU A 181 -2.84 14.59 -0.60
N ALA A 182 -3.44 13.43 -0.43
CA ALA A 182 -4.40 12.88 -1.40
C ALA A 182 -5.70 13.70 -1.40
N ASP A 183 -6.18 14.10 -0.23
CA ASP A 183 -7.36 14.95 -0.09
C ASP A 183 -7.14 16.34 -0.71
N ASP A 184 -5.89 16.83 -0.71
CA ASP A 184 -5.47 18.04 -1.43
C ASP A 184 -5.33 17.83 -2.96
N GLY A 185 -5.65 16.62 -3.46
CA GLY A 185 -5.68 16.29 -4.89
C GLY A 185 -4.35 15.81 -5.47
N VAL A 186 -3.34 15.54 -4.65
CA VAL A 186 -2.05 14.99 -5.10
C VAL A 186 -2.20 13.51 -5.39
N THR A 187 -1.73 13.07 -6.56
CA THR A 187 -1.67 11.63 -6.87
C THR A 187 -0.48 11.00 -6.15
N ILE A 188 -0.68 9.84 -5.54
CA ILE A 188 0.36 9.13 -4.79
C ILE A 188 0.49 7.70 -5.30
N LEU A 189 1.71 7.31 -5.70
CA LEU A 189 2.09 5.92 -5.89
C LEU A 189 3.04 5.51 -4.79
N LEU A 190 2.58 4.68 -3.87
CA LEU A 190 3.43 4.11 -2.83
C LEU A 190 3.78 2.66 -3.12
N THR A 191 4.99 2.25 -2.77
CA THR A 191 5.37 0.84 -2.67
C THR A 191 5.40 0.43 -1.23
N THR A 192 4.98 -0.79 -0.96
CA THR A 192 5.07 -1.35 0.39
C THR A 192 5.13 -2.88 0.36
N GLN A 193 5.67 -3.46 1.42
CA GLN A 193 5.54 -4.87 1.74
C GLN A 193 4.54 -5.09 2.90
N TYR A 194 4.07 -4.01 3.52
CA TYR A 194 3.13 -4.06 4.64
C TYR A 194 1.71 -3.99 4.13
N LEU A 195 0.98 -5.07 4.30
CA LEU A 195 -0.42 -5.22 3.89
C LEU A 195 -1.32 -4.20 4.58
N GLU A 196 -1.06 -3.94 5.87
CA GLU A 196 -1.78 -2.94 6.66
C GLU A 196 -1.66 -1.52 6.06
N GLU A 197 -0.46 -1.13 5.57
CA GLU A 197 -0.24 0.17 4.94
C GLU A 197 -1.05 0.32 3.66
N ALA A 198 -1.07 -0.72 2.80
CA ALA A 198 -1.88 -0.74 1.60
C ALA A 198 -3.38 -0.67 1.91
N ASP A 199 -3.84 -1.42 2.92
CA ASP A 199 -5.24 -1.45 3.38
C ASP A 199 -5.72 -0.10 3.92
N GLN A 200 -4.85 0.62 4.64
CA GLN A 200 -5.18 1.90 5.28
C GLN A 200 -5.12 3.11 4.36
N LEU A 201 -4.31 3.06 3.30
CA LEU A 201 -4.01 4.22 2.48
C LEU A 201 -4.55 4.15 1.06
N ALA A 202 -4.55 2.96 0.45
CA ALA A 202 -4.74 2.87 -0.99
C ALA A 202 -6.21 2.75 -1.39
N GLY A 203 -6.64 3.59 -2.32
CA GLY A 203 -7.91 3.40 -3.02
C GLY A 203 -7.84 2.24 -4.03
N THR A 204 -6.65 1.96 -4.56
CA THR A 204 -6.39 0.81 -5.44
C THR A 204 -5.05 0.18 -5.07
N ILE A 205 -5.03 -1.13 -5.00
CA ILE A 205 -3.85 -1.95 -4.71
C ILE A 205 -3.55 -2.81 -5.93
N ALA A 206 -2.29 -2.87 -6.36
CA ALA A 206 -1.79 -3.88 -7.28
C ALA A 206 -0.77 -4.74 -6.54
N LEU A 207 -0.98 -6.05 -6.57
CA LEU A 207 -0.05 -7.03 -5.99
C LEU A 207 0.97 -7.43 -7.06
N LEU A 208 2.22 -7.06 -6.83
CA LEU A 208 3.36 -7.41 -7.67
C LEU A 208 4.08 -8.61 -7.09
N ASP A 209 4.17 -9.70 -7.85
CA ASP A 209 4.92 -10.89 -7.49
C ASP A 209 5.73 -11.39 -8.69
N GLN A 210 7.03 -11.66 -8.46
CA GLN A 210 7.96 -12.15 -9.50
C GLN A 210 7.91 -11.31 -10.80
N GLY A 211 7.81 -9.99 -10.65
CA GLY A 211 7.81 -9.06 -11.79
C GLY A 211 6.48 -8.92 -12.53
N GLN A 212 5.41 -9.53 -12.07
CA GLN A 212 4.08 -9.48 -12.69
C GLN A 212 3.01 -9.00 -11.71
N ILE A 213 2.00 -8.26 -12.19
CA ILE A 213 0.81 -7.96 -11.39
C ILE A 213 -0.08 -9.19 -11.36
N VAL A 214 -0.23 -9.79 -10.16
CA VAL A 214 -1.02 -11.01 -9.95
C VAL A 214 -2.44 -10.73 -9.50
N ALA A 215 -2.70 -9.56 -8.92
CA ALA A 215 -4.04 -9.11 -8.57
C ALA A 215 -4.08 -7.58 -8.54
N ARG A 216 -5.27 -7.00 -8.80
CA ARG A 216 -5.52 -5.56 -8.74
C ARG A 216 -6.97 -5.32 -8.35
N GLY A 217 -7.20 -4.34 -7.47
CA GLY A 217 -8.53 -3.91 -7.03
C GLY A 217 -8.45 -3.04 -5.79
N THR A 218 -9.59 -2.69 -5.23
CA THR A 218 -9.68 -2.12 -3.88
C THR A 218 -9.32 -3.18 -2.84
N ALA A 219 -9.01 -2.77 -1.61
CA ALA A 219 -8.77 -3.71 -0.53
C ALA A 219 -9.94 -4.68 -0.32
N ASP A 220 -11.18 -4.16 -0.38
CA ASP A 220 -12.39 -4.97 -0.20
C ASP A 220 -12.62 -5.96 -1.36
N GLU A 221 -12.38 -5.55 -2.60
CA GLU A 221 -12.46 -6.45 -3.77
C GLU A 221 -11.45 -7.58 -3.66
N LEU A 222 -10.20 -7.26 -3.32
CA LEU A 222 -9.14 -8.26 -3.15
C LEU A 222 -9.47 -9.24 -2.01
N LYS A 223 -9.90 -8.77 -0.86
CA LYS A 223 -10.32 -9.60 0.27
C LYS A 223 -11.49 -10.51 -0.11
N SER A 224 -12.47 -9.98 -0.83
CA SER A 224 -13.65 -10.74 -1.28
C SER A 224 -13.31 -11.83 -2.31
N SER A 225 -12.21 -11.69 -3.07
CA SER A 225 -11.78 -12.67 -4.06
C SER A 225 -11.27 -13.99 -3.46
N VAL A 226 -10.87 -13.97 -2.18
CA VAL A 226 -10.26 -15.14 -1.50
C VAL A 226 -11.26 -15.91 -0.65
N GLY A 227 -12.35 -15.28 -0.26
CA GLY A 227 -13.40 -15.95 0.50
C GLY A 227 -14.47 -14.99 0.99
N ALA A 228 -15.61 -15.57 1.36
CA ALA A 228 -16.67 -14.83 2.04
C ALA A 228 -16.26 -14.50 3.49
N GLU A 229 -16.85 -13.45 4.04
CA GLU A 229 -16.79 -13.22 5.48
C GLU A 229 -17.34 -14.45 6.21
N VAL A 230 -16.67 -14.88 7.28
CA VAL A 230 -17.07 -16.04 8.07
C VAL A 230 -17.44 -15.61 9.49
N VAL A 231 -18.47 -16.27 10.03
CA VAL A 231 -18.76 -16.26 11.45
C VAL A 231 -18.08 -17.47 12.08
N GLN A 232 -17.21 -17.22 13.02
CA GLN A 232 -16.57 -18.25 13.83
C GLN A 232 -17.35 -18.45 15.12
N LEU A 233 -17.86 -19.66 15.29
CA LEU A 233 -18.67 -20.10 16.41
C LEU A 233 -17.85 -21.05 17.29
N ARG A 234 -17.66 -20.71 18.54
CA ARG A 234 -16.98 -21.57 19.51
C ARG A 234 -17.97 -22.14 20.51
N PHE A 235 -17.90 -23.45 20.73
CA PHE A 235 -18.80 -24.18 21.63
C PHE A 235 -18.14 -24.52 22.96
N GLY A 236 -18.92 -24.52 24.05
CA GLY A 236 -18.46 -24.81 25.40
C GLY A 236 -18.10 -26.28 25.61
N ASP A 237 -18.85 -27.17 24.98
CA ASP A 237 -18.74 -28.62 25.11
C ASP A 237 -18.84 -29.34 23.76
N GLN A 238 -18.46 -30.65 23.76
CA GLN A 238 -18.43 -31.44 22.54
C GLN A 238 -19.86 -31.73 22.00
N HIS A 239 -20.83 -31.90 22.88
CA HIS A 239 -22.19 -32.20 22.48
C HIS A 239 -22.84 -31.04 21.70
N SER A 240 -22.67 -29.83 22.18
CA SER A 240 -23.09 -28.60 21.47
C SER A 240 -22.39 -28.43 20.14
N TYR A 241 -21.09 -28.74 20.06
CA TYR A 241 -20.33 -28.71 18.82
C TYR A 241 -20.85 -29.70 17.79
N ASP A 242 -21.06 -31.00 18.19
CA ASP A 242 -21.52 -32.05 17.28
C ASP A 242 -22.94 -31.78 16.76
N ARG A 243 -23.83 -31.22 17.61
CA ARG A 243 -25.15 -30.76 17.19
C ARG A 243 -25.08 -29.63 16.19
N ALA A 244 -24.27 -28.62 16.47
CA ALA A 244 -24.10 -27.49 15.55
C ALA A 244 -23.52 -27.94 14.20
N LEU A 245 -22.58 -28.89 14.20
CA LEU A 245 -21.98 -29.43 12.99
C LEU A 245 -23.02 -30.16 12.11
N ALA A 246 -24.05 -30.76 12.72
CA ALA A 246 -25.14 -31.44 11.99
C ALA A 246 -26.16 -30.44 11.36
N GLU A 247 -26.27 -29.23 11.92
CA GLU A 247 -27.22 -28.19 11.50
C GLU A 247 -26.64 -27.17 10.53
N LEU A 248 -25.31 -27.06 10.48
CA LEU A 248 -24.62 -26.04 9.70
C LEU A 248 -23.90 -26.65 8.49
N ASP A 249 -23.74 -25.84 7.44
CA ASP A 249 -22.83 -26.12 6.33
C ASP A 249 -21.50 -25.35 6.58
N PRO A 250 -20.50 -25.98 7.21
CA PRO A 250 -19.31 -25.30 7.63
C PRO A 250 -18.33 -25.09 6.48
N VAL A 251 -17.76 -23.89 6.39
CA VAL A 251 -16.57 -23.62 5.55
C VAL A 251 -15.35 -24.33 6.14
N ARG A 252 -15.26 -24.35 7.48
CA ARG A 252 -14.21 -25.01 8.25
C ARG A 252 -14.72 -25.46 9.61
N ALA A 253 -14.24 -26.60 10.09
CA ALA A 253 -14.54 -27.13 11.42
C ALA A 253 -13.27 -27.65 12.09
N ASP A 254 -13.05 -27.25 13.35
CA ASP A 254 -11.96 -27.75 14.20
C ASP A 254 -12.54 -28.42 15.46
N PRO A 255 -12.57 -29.76 15.50
CA PRO A 255 -13.10 -30.49 16.65
C PRO A 255 -12.29 -30.30 17.93
N ARG A 256 -10.98 -30.06 17.82
CA ARG A 256 -10.10 -29.90 19.02
C ARG A 256 -10.37 -28.59 19.72
N LEU A 257 -10.57 -27.53 18.97
CA LEU A 257 -10.90 -26.20 19.47
C LEU A 257 -12.40 -26.00 19.66
N ARG A 258 -13.24 -26.94 19.16
CA ARG A 258 -14.70 -26.85 19.12
C ARG A 258 -15.16 -25.56 18.45
N VAL A 259 -14.58 -25.30 17.28
CA VAL A 259 -14.83 -24.11 16.48
C VAL A 259 -15.43 -24.53 15.14
N ILE A 260 -16.50 -23.87 14.72
CA ILE A 260 -17.11 -23.99 13.40
C ILE A 260 -17.10 -22.60 12.75
N GLU A 261 -16.64 -22.55 11.49
CA GLU A 261 -16.68 -21.36 10.66
C GLU A 261 -17.72 -21.55 9.57
N VAL A 262 -18.66 -20.61 9.47
CA VAL A 262 -19.72 -20.60 8.47
C VAL A 262 -19.67 -19.34 7.64
N ALA A 263 -19.96 -19.45 6.34
CA ALA A 263 -20.06 -18.29 5.46
C ALA A 263 -21.08 -17.29 5.99
N SER A 264 -20.78 -16.03 5.96
CA SER A 264 -21.61 -14.96 6.48
C SER A 264 -21.72 -13.78 5.53
N THR A 265 -22.83 -13.06 5.61
CA THR A 265 -23.01 -11.77 4.95
C THR A 265 -22.49 -10.61 5.81
N GLY A 266 -21.89 -10.88 6.98
CA GLY A 266 -21.38 -9.87 7.92
C GLY A 266 -22.46 -9.04 8.62
N THR A 267 -23.75 -9.25 8.33
CA THR A 267 -24.83 -8.45 8.92
C THR A 267 -25.22 -8.97 10.31
N ALA A 268 -25.52 -8.05 11.24
CA ALA A 268 -25.99 -8.40 12.57
C ALA A 268 -27.26 -9.28 12.51
N ALA A 269 -28.13 -9.05 11.53
CA ALA A 269 -29.33 -9.84 11.31
C ALA A 269 -29.03 -11.29 10.92
N HIS A 270 -27.97 -11.53 10.14
CA HIS A 270 -27.52 -12.88 9.79
C HIS A 270 -26.99 -13.61 11.02
N VAL A 271 -26.09 -12.97 11.76
CA VAL A 271 -25.53 -13.54 13.00
C VAL A 271 -26.62 -13.85 14.02
N HIS A 272 -27.58 -12.94 14.20
CA HIS A 272 -28.71 -13.15 15.12
C HIS A 272 -29.56 -14.37 14.74
N ARG A 273 -29.91 -14.52 13.47
CA ARG A 273 -30.65 -15.70 12.98
C ARG A 273 -29.90 -16.99 13.20
N LEU A 274 -28.60 -17.00 12.88
CA LEU A 274 -27.71 -18.16 13.05
C LEU A 274 -27.65 -18.60 14.51
N LEU A 275 -27.49 -17.66 15.44
CA LEU A 275 -27.47 -17.94 16.87
C LEU A 275 -28.81 -18.47 17.36
N GLY A 276 -29.93 -17.89 16.92
CA GLY A 276 -31.28 -18.36 17.28
C GLY A 276 -31.57 -19.77 16.75
N GLN A 277 -31.12 -20.13 15.56
CA GLN A 277 -31.22 -21.49 15.02
C GLN A 277 -30.45 -22.49 15.88
N LEU A 278 -29.21 -22.18 16.24
CA LEU A 278 -28.38 -23.03 17.07
C LEU A 278 -28.91 -23.21 18.48
N GLU A 279 -29.45 -22.14 19.06
CA GLU A 279 -30.07 -22.20 20.39
C GLU A 279 -31.33 -23.08 20.37
N ALA A 280 -32.20 -22.95 19.36
CA ALA A 280 -33.36 -23.82 19.17
C ALA A 280 -32.94 -25.28 18.91
N ALA A 281 -31.84 -25.54 18.25
CA ALA A 281 -31.28 -26.88 18.05
C ALA A 281 -30.59 -27.45 19.31
N GLY A 282 -30.53 -26.71 20.42
CA GLY A 282 -29.86 -27.13 21.63
C GLY A 282 -28.33 -27.19 21.52
N ALA A 283 -27.76 -26.31 20.67
CA ALA A 283 -26.33 -26.12 20.47
C ALA A 283 -25.91 -24.68 20.87
N PRO A 284 -25.93 -24.34 22.17
CA PRO A 284 -25.62 -22.98 22.62
C PRO A 284 -24.20 -22.59 22.26
N VAL A 285 -24.03 -21.41 21.68
CA VAL A 285 -22.73 -20.88 21.29
C VAL A 285 -22.09 -20.16 22.46
N ALA A 286 -20.88 -20.51 22.83
CA ALA A 286 -20.15 -19.89 23.94
C ALA A 286 -19.46 -18.57 23.53
N LYS A 287 -18.99 -18.47 22.28
CA LYS A 287 -18.35 -17.25 21.76
C LYS A 287 -18.59 -17.14 20.25
N VAL A 288 -18.89 -15.92 19.82
CA VAL A 288 -19.00 -15.55 18.41
C VAL A 288 -17.93 -14.55 18.08
N SER A 289 -17.29 -14.72 16.94
CA SER A 289 -16.45 -13.71 16.31
C SER A 289 -16.69 -13.73 14.79
N THR A 290 -16.62 -12.55 14.16
CA THR A 290 -16.63 -12.43 12.71
C THR A 290 -15.20 -12.29 12.24
N HIS A 291 -14.86 -13.03 11.17
CA HIS A 291 -13.56 -12.92 10.53
C HIS A 291 -13.79 -12.57 9.07
N ARG A 292 -13.22 -11.44 8.66
CA ARG A 292 -13.12 -11.06 7.26
C ARG A 292 -11.77 -11.50 6.73
N PRO A 293 -11.69 -12.01 5.51
CA PRO A 293 -10.40 -12.26 4.89
C PRO A 293 -9.52 -11.00 4.96
N SER A 294 -8.28 -11.18 5.29
CA SER A 294 -7.26 -10.13 5.32
C SER A 294 -6.53 -10.06 3.97
N LEU A 295 -5.78 -9.00 3.73
CA LEU A 295 -4.87 -8.97 2.59
C LEU A 295 -3.75 -10.02 2.70
N ASP A 296 -3.42 -10.47 3.94
CA ASP A 296 -2.51 -11.61 4.17
C ASP A 296 -3.07 -12.89 3.56
N ASP A 297 -4.37 -13.17 3.74
CA ASP A 297 -5.04 -14.32 3.15
C ASP A 297 -5.03 -14.24 1.62
N VAL A 298 -5.24 -13.04 1.05
CA VAL A 298 -5.12 -12.80 -0.40
C VAL A 298 -3.72 -13.13 -0.89
N PHE A 299 -2.71 -12.60 -0.22
CA PHE A 299 -1.31 -12.83 -0.60
C PHE A 299 -0.95 -14.32 -0.55
N LEU A 300 -1.32 -15.02 0.52
CA LEU A 300 -1.04 -16.44 0.71
C LEU A 300 -1.75 -17.29 -0.36
N SER A 301 -3.01 -17.00 -0.68
CA SER A 301 -3.78 -17.78 -1.69
C SER A 301 -3.18 -17.64 -3.09
N LEU A 302 -2.78 -16.42 -3.47
CA LEU A 302 -2.23 -16.14 -4.80
C LEU A 302 -0.81 -16.69 -4.97
N THR A 303 0.00 -16.70 -3.90
CA THR A 303 1.37 -17.23 -3.95
C THR A 303 1.42 -18.76 -3.83
N ALA A 304 0.48 -19.39 -3.12
CA ALA A 304 0.38 -20.85 -3.00
C ALA A 304 -0.02 -21.50 -4.34
N SER A 305 -0.99 -20.92 -5.06
CA SER A 305 -1.47 -21.45 -6.35
C SER A 305 -0.39 -21.44 -7.45
N LYS A 306 0.55 -20.50 -7.41
CA LYS A 306 1.69 -20.47 -8.36
C LYS A 306 2.74 -21.55 -8.07
N ASN A 307 2.99 -21.87 -6.81
CA ASN A 307 3.95 -22.92 -6.43
C ASN A 307 3.47 -24.33 -6.85
N GLU A 308 2.16 -24.58 -6.85
CA GLU A 308 1.59 -25.84 -7.33
C GLU A 308 1.64 -25.97 -8.87
N SER A 309 1.51 -24.85 -9.59
CA SER A 309 1.58 -24.83 -11.05
C SER A 309 3.00 -25.07 -11.56
N ASN A 310 4.02 -24.54 -10.89
CA ASN A 310 5.43 -24.73 -11.25
C ASN A 310 5.99 -26.12 -10.92
N GLN A 311 5.35 -26.89 -10.02
CA GLN A 311 5.74 -28.27 -9.71
C GLN A 311 5.14 -29.31 -10.68
N LYS A 312 4.25 -28.91 -11.59
CA LYS A 312 3.58 -29.81 -12.55
C LYS A 312 4.18 -29.78 -13.95
N GLU A 313 5.22 -28.99 -14.25
CA GLU A 313 5.94 -29.15 -15.51
C GLU A 313 6.97 -30.28 -15.38
N PRO A 314 6.76 -31.43 -16.05
CA PRO A 314 7.76 -32.48 -16.07
C PRO A 314 8.92 -32.08 -16.97
N THR A 315 10.10 -32.14 -16.42
CA THR A 315 11.38 -32.10 -17.15
C THR A 315 11.28 -32.95 -18.42
N ARG A 316 11.37 -32.32 -19.58
CA ARG A 316 11.66 -32.96 -20.85
C ARG A 316 13.08 -32.69 -21.27
#